data_100f0299fe2f33b7bb6891d276a74278
#
_entry.id   100f0299fe2f33b7bb6891d276a74278
#
_cell.length_a   1.000
_cell.length_b   1.000
_cell.length_c   1.000
_cell.angle_alpha   90.00
_cell.angle_beta   90.00
_cell.angle_gamma   90.00
#
_symmetry.space_group_name_H-M   'P 1'
#
loop_
_entity.id
_entity.type
_entity.pdbx_description
1 polymer ?
#
loop_
_entity_poly.entity_id
_entity_poly.type
_entity_poly.pdbx_seq_one_letter_code
_entity_poly.pdbx_strand_id
1 'polypeptide(L)'
;MIKGKLTRTYFGDKRTIGNFQLFENGKEIWGCFVCEDVLRGNGDPKTVNAWKVKGESAIPYGVYKVRKTLSPKYRRYMWELQNVPGYQGIRIHSGNTEKDTEGCLLFGRFISTNYNGVMESAKAIKEFEDLMESKGNPEWEIEIAEGK
;
A
#
# COMPACT_ATOMS: atom_id res chain seq x y z
N MET A 1 -14.92 -12.28 -6.30
CA MET A 1 -14.23 -11.01 -6.63
C MET A 1 -13.46 -10.54 -5.41
N ILE A 2 -12.20 -10.21 -5.61
CA ILE A 2 -11.31 -9.75 -4.52
C ILE A 2 -11.23 -8.23 -4.53
N LYS A 3 -11.40 -7.61 -3.37
CA LYS A 3 -11.24 -6.16 -3.19
C LYS A 3 -10.47 -5.89 -1.92
N GLY A 4 -9.61 -4.86 -1.97
CA GLY A 4 -8.88 -4.40 -0.81
C GLY A 4 -9.28 -3.00 -0.42
N LYS A 5 -9.09 -2.68 0.86
CA LYS A 5 -9.31 -1.32 1.36
C LYS A 5 -8.17 -0.95 2.28
N LEU A 6 -7.45 0.11 1.93
CA LEU A 6 -6.46 0.74 2.79
C LEU A 6 -7.11 1.96 3.42
N THR A 7 -7.25 1.94 4.74
CA THR A 7 -7.79 3.07 5.50
C THR A 7 -6.63 3.74 6.22
N ARG A 8 -6.30 4.96 5.83
CA ARG A 8 -5.22 5.73 6.45
C ARG A 8 -5.75 6.35 7.74
N THR A 9 -5.05 6.12 8.85
CA THR A 9 -5.52 6.52 10.19
C THR A 9 -4.52 7.36 10.98
N TYR A 10 -3.23 7.26 10.70
CA TYR A 10 -2.19 8.05 11.36
C TYR A 10 -1.46 8.90 10.33
N PHE A 11 -1.40 10.21 10.56
CA PHE A 11 -0.80 11.18 9.65
C PHE A 11 0.32 11.91 10.38
N GLY A 12 1.53 11.34 10.30
CA GLY A 12 2.69 11.92 10.98
C GLY A 12 3.50 12.84 10.07
N ASP A 13 4.55 13.43 10.63
CA ASP A 13 5.43 14.33 9.89
C ASP A 13 6.28 13.61 8.84
N LYS A 14 6.51 12.33 9.03
CA LYS A 14 7.43 11.55 8.19
C LYS A 14 6.74 10.41 7.45
N ARG A 15 5.61 9.95 7.95
CA ARG A 15 4.95 8.75 7.40
C ARG A 15 3.46 8.77 7.66
N THR A 16 2.79 7.91 6.91
CA THR A 16 1.36 7.65 7.09
C THR A 16 1.20 6.18 7.45
N ILE A 17 0.33 5.88 8.40
CA ILE A 17 0.05 4.50 8.78
C ILE A 17 -1.45 4.26 8.68
N GLY A 18 -1.80 3.08 8.23
CA GLY A 18 -3.18 2.67 8.11
C GLY A 18 -3.34 1.18 8.24
N ASN A 19 -4.53 0.72 8.00
CA ASN A 19 -4.82 -0.71 8.00
C ASN A 19 -5.39 -1.13 6.67
N PHE A 20 -5.00 -2.31 6.25
CA PHE A 20 -5.44 -2.92 5.00
C PHE A 20 -6.35 -4.10 5.32
N GLN A 21 -7.46 -4.15 4.60
CA GLN A 21 -8.42 -5.24 4.69
C GLN A 21 -8.64 -5.82 3.31
N LEU A 22 -8.59 -7.15 3.20
CA LEU A 22 -8.84 -7.84 1.95
C LEU A 22 -10.18 -8.58 2.06
N PHE A 23 -11.04 -8.39 1.05
CA PHE A 23 -12.38 -8.96 1.01
C PHE A 23 -12.53 -9.87 -0.20
N GLU A 24 -13.23 -10.97 -0.01
CA GLU A 24 -13.69 -11.82 -1.11
C GLU A 24 -15.21 -11.89 -1.05
N ASN A 25 -15.86 -11.42 -2.11
CA ASN A 25 -17.33 -11.40 -2.18
C ASN A 25 -17.97 -10.72 -0.96
N GLY A 26 -17.33 -9.62 -0.51
CA GLY A 26 -17.83 -8.82 0.60
C GLY A 26 -17.45 -9.31 1.98
N LYS A 27 -16.76 -10.45 2.09
CA LYS A 27 -16.32 -10.99 3.38
C LYS A 27 -14.84 -10.77 3.57
N GLU A 28 -14.45 -10.24 4.72
CA GLU A 28 -13.03 -10.03 5.03
C GLU A 28 -12.33 -11.38 5.21
N ILE A 29 -11.24 -11.58 4.46
CA ILE A 29 -10.48 -12.83 4.49
C ILE A 29 -9.05 -12.64 5.01
N TRP A 30 -8.54 -11.40 5.09
CA TRP A 30 -7.20 -11.13 5.58
C TRP A 30 -7.03 -9.65 5.85
N GLY A 31 -6.10 -9.30 6.73
CA GLY A 31 -5.78 -7.91 7.00
C GLY A 31 -4.38 -7.74 7.57
N CYS A 32 -3.88 -6.50 7.48
CA CYS A 32 -2.58 -6.14 8.02
C CYS A 32 -2.52 -4.62 8.22
N PHE A 33 -1.35 -4.14 8.68
CA PHE A 33 -1.08 -2.70 8.76
C PHE A 33 -0.21 -2.28 7.59
N VAL A 34 -0.24 -0.97 7.28
CA VAL A 34 0.49 -0.42 6.13
C VAL A 34 1.24 0.83 6.57
N CYS A 35 2.50 0.93 6.14
CA CYS A 35 3.28 2.15 6.29
C CYS A 35 3.54 2.72 4.89
N GLU A 36 3.35 4.03 4.76
CA GLU A 36 3.60 4.78 3.54
C GLU A 36 4.40 6.03 3.86
N ASP A 37 4.86 6.71 2.82
CA ASP A 37 5.43 8.04 2.96
C ASP A 37 4.41 9.03 3.53
N VAL A 38 4.85 10.24 3.82
CA VAL A 38 3.99 11.29 4.38
C VAL A 38 2.91 11.69 3.38
N LEU A 39 1.71 11.93 3.89
CA LEU A 39 0.60 12.44 3.07
C LEU A 39 0.80 13.94 2.82
N ARG A 40 0.68 14.35 1.55
CA ARG A 40 0.79 15.74 1.13
C ARG A 40 -0.44 16.14 0.31
N GLY A 41 -0.74 17.45 0.29
CA GLY A 41 -1.84 17.96 -0.55
C GLY A 41 -3.19 17.31 -0.31
N ASN A 42 -3.44 16.86 0.91
CA ASN A 42 -4.64 16.11 1.29
C ASN A 42 -4.87 14.88 0.42
N GLY A 43 -3.83 14.41 -0.29
CA GLY A 43 -3.94 13.24 -1.16
C GLY A 43 -4.81 13.45 -2.40
N ASP A 44 -5.01 14.71 -2.82
CA ASP A 44 -5.89 15.03 -3.94
C ASP A 44 -5.28 14.54 -5.26
N PRO A 45 -5.90 13.60 -5.96
CA PRO A 45 -5.36 13.08 -7.22
C PRO A 45 -5.36 14.11 -8.35
N LYS A 46 -6.18 15.14 -8.26
CA LYS A 46 -6.28 16.17 -9.30
C LYS A 46 -5.13 17.15 -9.29
N THR A 47 -4.46 17.31 -8.14
CA THR A 47 -3.39 18.29 -7.96
C THR A 47 -2.06 17.65 -7.60
N VAL A 48 -1.88 16.36 -7.87
CA VAL A 48 -0.70 15.59 -7.44
C VAL A 48 0.62 16.25 -7.85
N ASN A 49 0.71 16.84 -9.04
CA ASN A 49 1.93 17.46 -9.49
C ASN A 49 2.28 18.74 -8.70
N ALA A 50 1.30 19.33 -8.02
CA ALA A 50 1.51 20.53 -7.22
C ALA A 50 2.07 20.22 -5.83
N TRP A 51 1.75 19.03 -5.27
CA TRP A 51 2.16 18.72 -3.88
C TRP A 51 3.18 17.57 -3.79
N LYS A 52 3.34 16.78 -4.84
CA LYS A 52 4.22 15.61 -4.79
C LYS A 52 5.69 16.01 -4.61
N VAL A 53 6.35 15.36 -3.65
CA VAL A 53 7.81 15.41 -3.50
C VAL A 53 8.32 14.03 -3.90
N LYS A 54 9.15 13.99 -4.94
CA LYS A 54 9.61 12.73 -5.51
C LYS A 54 10.29 11.86 -4.45
N GLY A 55 9.84 10.61 -4.35
CA GLY A 55 10.39 9.64 -3.41
C GLY A 55 9.98 9.84 -1.95
N GLU A 56 9.19 10.87 -1.65
CA GLU A 56 8.85 11.25 -0.27
C GLU A 56 7.38 11.59 -0.10
N SER A 57 6.49 11.02 -0.91
CA SER A 57 5.06 11.32 -0.81
C SER A 57 4.23 10.05 -0.94
N ALA A 58 3.22 9.93 -0.08
CA ALA A 58 2.20 8.90 -0.25
C ALA A 58 1.40 9.17 -1.52
N ILE A 59 0.90 8.10 -2.15
CA ILE A 59 0.11 8.23 -3.38
C ILE A 59 -1.26 8.84 -3.08
N PRO A 60 -1.93 9.43 -4.10
CA PRO A 60 -3.23 10.04 -3.87
C PRO A 60 -4.31 9.03 -3.52
N TYR A 61 -5.38 9.51 -2.88
CA TYR A 61 -6.58 8.71 -2.64
C TYR A 61 -7.19 8.28 -3.97
N GLY A 62 -7.82 7.14 -3.98
CA GLY A 62 -8.51 6.65 -5.16
C GLY A 62 -8.76 5.15 -5.11
N VAL A 63 -9.25 4.63 -6.22
CA VAL A 63 -9.44 3.19 -6.43
C VAL A 63 -8.53 2.77 -7.57
N TYR A 64 -7.68 1.78 -7.32
CA TYR A 64 -6.68 1.35 -8.28
C TYR A 64 -6.79 -0.15 -8.54
N LYS A 65 -6.64 -0.54 -9.80
CA LYS A 65 -6.49 -1.95 -10.14
C LYS A 65 -5.09 -2.41 -9.72
N VAL A 66 -4.99 -3.64 -9.24
CA VAL A 66 -3.74 -4.22 -8.76
C VAL A 66 -3.53 -5.54 -9.50
N ARG A 67 -2.34 -5.70 -10.08
CA ARG A 67 -1.99 -6.95 -10.74
C ARG A 67 -0.51 -7.27 -10.53
N LYS A 68 -0.14 -8.53 -10.70
CA LYS A 68 1.25 -8.93 -10.60
C LYS A 68 2.03 -8.50 -11.83
N THR A 69 3.17 -7.85 -11.61
CA THR A 69 4.08 -7.42 -12.68
C THR A 69 5.51 -7.71 -12.24
N LEU A 70 6.40 -7.82 -13.22
CA LEU A 70 7.82 -8.00 -12.94
C LEU A 70 8.44 -6.68 -12.49
N SER A 71 9.01 -6.67 -11.29
CA SER A 71 9.74 -5.50 -10.80
C SER A 71 11.18 -5.52 -11.33
N PRO A 72 11.62 -4.50 -12.10
CA PRO A 72 13.01 -4.43 -12.52
C PRO A 72 13.98 -4.31 -11.35
N LYS A 73 13.57 -3.58 -10.31
CA LYS A 73 14.41 -3.34 -9.12
C LYS A 73 14.63 -4.60 -8.31
N TYR A 74 13.56 -5.34 -8.01
CA TYR A 74 13.64 -6.52 -7.15
C TYR A 74 13.76 -7.83 -7.91
N ARG A 75 13.64 -7.78 -9.25
CA ARG A 75 13.79 -8.94 -10.16
C ARG A 75 12.84 -10.08 -9.82
N ARG A 76 11.62 -9.73 -9.40
CA ARG A 76 10.58 -10.71 -9.07
C ARG A 76 9.21 -10.12 -9.38
N TYR A 77 8.21 -10.99 -9.51
CA TYR A 77 6.83 -10.55 -9.69
C TYR A 77 6.27 -10.05 -8.37
N MET A 78 5.65 -8.89 -8.41
CA MET A 78 5.06 -8.23 -7.24
C MET A 78 3.74 -7.60 -7.64
N TRP A 79 2.89 -7.33 -6.64
CA TRP A 79 1.61 -6.67 -6.86
C TRP A 79 1.84 -5.18 -7.10
N GLU A 80 1.35 -4.70 -8.25
CA GLU A 80 1.53 -3.31 -8.67
C GLU A 80 0.19 -2.62 -8.85
N LEU A 81 0.05 -1.42 -8.26
CA LEU A 81 -1.12 -0.55 -8.47
C LEU A 81 -1.00 0.13 -9.83
N GLN A 82 -2.08 0.06 -10.63
CA GLN A 82 -2.10 0.55 -12.01
C GLN A 82 -2.64 1.97 -12.08
N ASN A 83 -2.08 2.77 -12.98
CA ASN A 83 -2.59 4.11 -13.31
C ASN A 83 -2.73 5.03 -12.11
N VAL A 84 -1.73 5.03 -11.22
CA VAL A 84 -1.70 5.93 -10.07
C VAL A 84 -1.30 7.33 -10.57
N PRO A 85 -2.14 8.35 -10.38
CA PRO A 85 -1.80 9.70 -10.86
C PRO A 85 -0.46 10.19 -10.31
N GLY A 86 0.46 10.57 -11.21
CA GLY A 86 1.77 11.08 -10.87
C GLY A 86 2.81 10.06 -10.46
N TYR A 87 2.51 8.76 -10.54
CA TYR A 87 3.42 7.71 -10.10
C TYR A 87 3.47 6.57 -11.09
N GLN A 88 4.60 5.84 -11.06
CA GLN A 88 4.78 4.59 -11.79
C GLN A 88 5.49 3.60 -10.86
N GLY A 89 5.22 2.32 -11.05
CA GLY A 89 5.89 1.28 -10.29
C GLY A 89 5.53 1.23 -8.81
N ILE A 90 4.34 1.67 -8.45
CA ILE A 90 3.86 1.60 -7.07
C ILE A 90 3.48 0.15 -6.77
N ARG A 91 4.18 -0.44 -5.82
CA ARG A 91 4.02 -1.87 -5.48
C ARG A 91 3.80 -2.07 -3.99
N ILE A 92 3.30 -3.25 -3.67
CA ILE A 92 3.18 -3.73 -2.30
C ILE A 92 4.42 -4.56 -2.02
N HIS A 93 5.24 -4.13 -1.04
CA HIS A 93 6.46 -4.87 -0.71
C HIS A 93 6.80 -4.76 0.77
N SER A 94 7.92 -5.39 1.17
CA SER A 94 8.35 -5.38 2.56
C SER A 94 9.19 -4.14 2.87
N GLY A 95 9.16 -3.74 4.14
CA GLY A 95 9.93 -2.62 4.67
C GLY A 95 9.34 -2.23 6.02
N ASN A 96 10.05 -1.41 6.77
CA ASN A 96 9.65 -1.06 8.13
C ASN A 96 9.18 0.37 8.28
N THR A 97 9.84 1.32 7.62
CA THR A 97 9.53 2.75 7.73
C THR A 97 9.51 3.40 6.36
N GLU A 98 9.13 4.69 6.32
CA GLU A 98 9.11 5.49 5.08
C GLU A 98 10.47 5.53 4.38
N LYS A 99 11.55 5.20 5.09
CA LYS A 99 12.88 5.16 4.48
C LYS A 99 13.06 3.97 3.54
N ASP A 100 12.18 3.00 3.64
CA ASP A 100 12.24 1.78 2.82
C ASP A 100 11.32 1.86 1.59
N THR A 101 10.73 3.01 1.33
CA THR A 101 9.76 3.15 0.24
C THR A 101 9.85 4.51 -0.44
N GLU A 102 9.41 4.57 -1.68
CA GLU A 102 9.25 5.79 -2.47
C GLU A 102 7.84 5.82 -3.05
N GLY A 103 6.84 5.85 -2.15
CA GLY A 103 5.43 5.85 -2.52
C GLY A 103 4.77 4.48 -2.49
N CYS A 104 5.53 3.41 -2.38
CA CYS A 104 5.00 2.05 -2.32
C CYS A 104 4.35 1.77 -0.96
N LEU A 105 3.51 0.74 -0.92
CA LEU A 105 2.81 0.32 0.28
C LEU A 105 3.62 -0.75 1.00
N LEU A 106 3.98 -0.51 2.26
CA LEU A 106 4.72 -1.46 3.09
C LEU A 106 3.74 -2.19 4.01
N PHE A 107 3.54 -3.48 3.78
CA PHE A 107 2.68 -4.29 4.65
C PHE A 107 3.44 -4.72 5.89
N GLY A 108 2.76 -4.81 7.04
CA GLY A 108 3.33 -5.31 8.28
C GLY A 108 2.25 -5.94 9.16
N ARG A 109 2.68 -6.84 10.05
CA ARG A 109 1.76 -7.51 10.97
C ARG A 109 1.39 -6.65 12.16
N PHE A 110 2.28 -5.73 12.55
CA PHE A 110 2.09 -4.89 13.73
C PHE A 110 2.55 -3.46 13.43
N ILE A 111 2.00 -2.49 14.17
CA ILE A 111 2.47 -1.11 14.16
C ILE A 111 3.61 -1.03 15.19
N SER A 112 4.72 -0.38 14.79
CA SER A 112 5.86 -0.19 15.68
C SER A 112 5.53 0.79 16.81
N THR A 113 6.28 0.73 17.90
CA THR A 113 6.14 1.66 19.02
C THR A 113 6.20 3.10 18.53
N ASN A 114 5.32 3.96 19.07
CA ASN A 114 5.22 5.37 18.70
C ASN A 114 4.92 5.59 17.20
N TYR A 115 4.29 4.63 16.55
CA TYR A 115 3.95 4.71 15.11
C TYR A 115 5.18 5.01 14.25
N ASN A 116 6.34 4.40 14.59
CA ASN A 116 7.56 4.59 13.82
C ASN A 116 7.58 3.84 12.48
N GLY A 117 6.63 2.97 12.27
CA GLY A 117 6.51 2.17 11.05
C GLY A 117 5.73 0.90 11.34
N VAL A 118 6.04 -0.16 10.59
CA VAL A 118 5.42 -1.47 10.79
C VAL A 118 6.48 -2.52 11.08
N MET A 119 6.04 -3.65 11.64
CA MET A 119 6.91 -4.75 12.05
C MET A 119 6.45 -6.05 11.41
N GLU A 120 7.37 -7.01 11.32
CA GLU A 120 7.15 -8.32 10.72
C GLU A 120 6.60 -8.21 9.31
N SER A 121 7.19 -7.30 8.54
CA SER A 121 6.76 -6.99 7.20
C SER A 121 6.97 -8.18 6.25
N ALA A 122 8.12 -8.86 6.33
CA ALA A 122 8.37 -10.02 5.47
C ALA A 122 7.32 -11.10 5.70
N LYS A 123 6.89 -11.30 6.95
CA LYS A 123 5.85 -12.27 7.28
C LYS A 123 4.50 -11.86 6.68
N ALA A 124 4.14 -10.57 6.81
CA ALA A 124 2.89 -10.06 6.24
C ALA A 124 2.86 -10.23 4.72
N ILE A 125 3.95 -9.89 4.06
CA ILE A 125 4.06 -10.03 2.60
C ILE A 125 3.94 -11.50 2.20
N LYS A 126 4.62 -12.40 2.92
CA LYS A 126 4.54 -13.82 2.60
C LYS A 126 3.11 -14.35 2.77
N GLU A 127 2.43 -13.99 3.85
CA GLU A 127 1.04 -14.38 4.08
C GLU A 127 0.14 -13.88 2.95
N PHE A 128 0.30 -12.63 2.57
CA PHE A 128 -0.49 -12.03 1.51
C PHE A 128 -0.23 -12.70 0.16
N GLU A 129 1.03 -12.88 -0.19
CA GLU A 129 1.41 -13.49 -1.48
C GLU A 129 0.93 -14.94 -1.55
N ASP A 130 1.07 -15.70 -0.47
CA ASP A 130 0.60 -17.09 -0.42
C ASP A 130 -0.92 -17.16 -0.54
N LEU A 131 -1.64 -16.26 0.11
CA LEU A 131 -3.10 -16.20 0.02
C LEU A 131 -3.55 -15.91 -1.42
N MET A 132 -2.95 -14.91 -2.04
CA MET A 132 -3.31 -14.54 -3.41
C MET A 132 -2.95 -15.64 -4.40
N GLU A 133 -1.84 -16.33 -4.19
CA GLU A 133 -1.48 -17.48 -5.02
C GLU A 133 -2.52 -18.58 -4.89
N SER A 134 -3.01 -18.84 -3.68
CA SER A 134 -4.07 -19.84 -3.46
C SER A 134 -5.36 -19.48 -4.18
N LYS A 135 -5.58 -18.21 -4.50
CA LYS A 135 -6.74 -17.72 -5.25
C LYS A 135 -6.48 -17.64 -6.76
N GLY A 136 -5.30 -18.05 -7.22
CA GLY A 136 -4.94 -18.03 -8.64
C GLY A 136 -4.35 -16.70 -9.09
N ASN A 137 -3.85 -15.88 -8.17
CA ASN A 137 -3.26 -14.58 -8.47
C ASN A 137 -4.18 -13.68 -9.32
N PRO A 138 -5.44 -13.48 -8.90
CA PRO A 138 -6.37 -12.69 -9.70
C PRO A 138 -6.00 -11.20 -9.69
N GLU A 139 -6.40 -10.49 -10.72
CA GLU A 139 -6.39 -9.03 -10.69
C GLU A 139 -7.47 -8.58 -9.71
N TRP A 140 -7.18 -7.53 -8.94
CA TRP A 140 -8.12 -7.03 -7.92
C TRP A 140 -8.07 -5.51 -7.85
N GLU A 141 -8.89 -4.92 -6.99
CA GLU A 141 -8.91 -3.48 -6.81
C GLU A 141 -8.63 -3.13 -5.36
N ILE A 142 -7.91 -2.01 -5.15
CA ILE A 142 -7.70 -1.45 -3.82
C ILE A 142 -8.31 -0.04 -3.77
N GLU A 143 -9.08 0.23 -2.72
CA GLU A 143 -9.53 1.57 -2.40
C GLU A 143 -8.64 2.14 -1.32
N ILE A 144 -8.13 3.36 -1.52
CA ILE A 144 -7.33 4.07 -0.54
C ILE A 144 -8.16 5.25 -0.04
N ALA A 145 -8.50 5.23 1.24
CA ALA A 145 -9.40 6.20 1.85
C ALA A 145 -8.86 6.69 3.19
N GLU A 146 -9.36 7.84 3.62
CA GLU A 146 -9.03 8.39 4.94
C GLU A 146 -9.97 7.80 5.98
N GLY A 147 -9.39 7.38 7.11
CA GLY A 147 -10.16 6.94 8.26
C GLY A 147 -10.58 8.14 9.11
N LYS A 148 -11.66 7.95 9.85
CA LYS A 148 -12.19 8.98 10.75
C LYS A 148 -11.75 8.72 12.18
#